data_8f6ee8e9b9752446e730f95d8d84be31
#
_entry.id   8f6ee8e9b9752446e730f95d8d84be31
#
_cell.length_a   1.000
_cell.length_b   1.000
_cell.length_c   1.000
_cell.angle_alpha   90.00
_cell.angle_beta   90.00
_cell.angle_gamma   90.00
#
_symmetry.space_group_name_H-M   'P 1'
#
loop_
_entity.id
_entity.type
_entity.pdbx_description
1 polymer ?
#
loop_
_entity_poly.entity_id
_entity_poly.type
_entity_poly.pdbx_seq_one_letter_code
_entity_poly.pdbx_strand_id
1 'polypeptide(L)'
;GIKEKNIFGSGNTLNSELKLSDSFNRISFYFENPNFNDKQHSISFGAFMSEITDDDVMKDSYEINTTGVNIGYGIPLTEDTRINTRLEYSKNEIKCGTSFATLDYESTQCASKNNDEMKLTTSWKENTLNNYLNPTDGRSNAAIFGIALPLGDYRYFNINTSHVSYTPINSNLTLKLNGSLDLAKGYSGKTLPFFKRYFGGGSGSV
;
A
#
# COMPACT_ATOMS: atom_id res chain seq x y z
N GLY A 1 9.99 -11.18 10.59
CA GLY A 1 9.06 -10.36 11.38
C GLY A 1 8.50 -11.10 12.58
N ILE A 2 8.09 -10.39 13.56
CA ILE A 2 7.41 -10.93 14.77
C ILE A 2 6.01 -10.33 14.78
N LYS A 3 5.00 -11.20 14.85
CA LYS A 3 3.60 -10.81 14.95
C LYS A 3 2.95 -11.50 16.14
N GLU A 4 2.51 -10.71 17.10
CA GLU A 4 1.73 -11.16 18.25
C GLU A 4 0.30 -10.64 18.13
N LYS A 5 -0.69 -11.55 18.11
CA LYS A 5 -2.10 -11.19 17.88
C LYS A 5 -2.89 -10.95 19.17
N ASN A 6 -2.34 -11.21 20.29
CA ASN A 6 -3.04 -11.09 21.58
C ASN A 6 -2.07 -10.64 22.68
N ILE A 7 -1.50 -9.45 22.50
CA ILE A 7 -0.52 -8.93 23.44
C ILE A 7 -1.12 -8.88 24.86
N PHE A 8 -0.48 -9.57 25.79
CA PHE A 8 -0.89 -9.64 27.20
C PHE A 8 -2.37 -10.01 27.42
N GLY A 9 -2.98 -10.80 26.50
CA GLY A 9 -4.38 -11.19 26.61
C GLY A 9 -5.40 -10.10 26.24
N SER A 10 -4.95 -8.98 25.68
CA SER A 10 -5.80 -7.81 25.38
C SER A 10 -6.56 -7.91 24.05
N GLY A 11 -6.31 -8.93 23.23
CA GLY A 11 -6.83 -9.03 21.87
C GLY A 11 -6.17 -8.09 20.87
N ASN A 12 -5.26 -7.21 21.31
CA ASN A 12 -4.55 -6.28 20.46
C ASN A 12 -3.44 -7.00 19.67
N THR A 13 -3.18 -6.52 18.46
CA THR A 13 -2.11 -7.03 17.59
C THR A 13 -0.93 -6.07 17.58
N LEU A 14 0.27 -6.61 17.77
CA LEU A 14 1.53 -5.94 17.46
C LEU A 14 2.23 -6.68 16.33
N ASN A 15 2.66 -5.96 15.33
CA ASN A 15 3.49 -6.49 14.26
C ASN A 15 4.76 -5.66 14.14
N SER A 16 5.92 -6.31 14.24
CA SER A 16 7.23 -5.73 13.99
C SER A 16 7.86 -6.49 12.84
N GLU A 17 8.19 -5.80 11.77
CA GLU A 17 8.72 -6.39 10.56
C GLU A 17 10.04 -5.74 10.17
N LEU A 18 11.03 -6.58 9.88
CA LEU A 18 12.30 -6.21 9.25
C LEU A 18 12.39 -6.97 7.92
N LYS A 19 12.45 -6.25 6.82
CA LYS A 19 12.73 -6.77 5.48
C LYS A 19 14.06 -6.21 5.02
N LEU A 20 14.93 -7.08 4.54
CA LEU A 20 16.23 -6.74 4.00
C LEU A 20 16.38 -7.43 2.65
N SER A 21 16.68 -6.67 1.62
CA SER A 21 17.06 -7.15 0.28
C SER A 21 17.99 -6.12 -0.37
N ASP A 22 18.62 -6.47 -1.48
CA ASP A 22 19.55 -5.59 -2.18
C ASP A 22 18.88 -4.30 -2.67
N SER A 23 17.61 -4.37 -3.06
CA SER A 23 16.85 -3.23 -3.61
C SER A 23 15.83 -2.61 -2.65
N PHE A 24 15.55 -3.25 -1.50
CA PHE A 24 14.52 -2.78 -0.60
C PHE A 24 14.78 -3.19 0.85
N ASN A 25 14.96 -2.19 1.69
CA ASN A 25 15.09 -2.36 3.13
C ASN A 25 13.90 -1.70 3.84
N ARG A 26 13.33 -2.36 4.85
CA ARG A 26 12.24 -1.79 5.62
C ARG A 26 12.24 -2.30 7.05
N ILE A 27 12.06 -1.37 7.98
CA ILE A 27 11.66 -1.66 9.35
C ILE A 27 10.29 -1.02 9.59
N SER A 28 9.39 -1.75 10.22
CA SER A 28 8.06 -1.22 10.54
C SER A 28 7.52 -1.79 11.83
N PHE A 29 6.76 -0.95 12.54
CA PHE A 29 5.96 -1.29 13.71
C PHE A 29 4.51 -0.95 13.42
N TYR A 30 3.62 -1.85 13.79
CA TYR A 30 2.18 -1.68 13.61
C TYR A 30 1.45 -2.24 14.82
N PHE A 31 0.63 -1.41 15.41
CA PHE A 31 -0.28 -1.77 16.50
C PHE A 31 -1.72 -1.64 16.02
N GLU A 32 -2.57 -2.58 16.40
CA GLU A 32 -4.00 -2.53 16.10
C GLU A 32 -4.79 -3.03 17.30
N ASN A 33 -5.79 -2.24 17.70
CA ASN A 33 -6.90 -2.69 18.52
C ASN A 33 -8.09 -2.99 17.61
N PRO A 34 -8.45 -4.27 17.38
CA PRO A 34 -9.52 -4.64 16.46
C PRO A 34 -10.92 -4.40 17.04
N ASN A 35 -11.05 -4.19 18.34
CA ASN A 35 -12.30 -3.97 19.06
C ASN A 35 -12.22 -2.70 19.91
N PHE A 36 -11.91 -1.58 19.26
CA PHE A 36 -11.75 -0.29 19.91
C PHE A 36 -13.03 0.19 20.62
N ASN A 37 -14.18 -0.25 20.15
CA ASN A 37 -15.49 0.04 20.74
C ASN A 37 -16.44 -1.15 20.60
N ASP A 38 -17.63 -1.07 21.25
CA ASP A 38 -18.65 -2.12 21.25
C ASP A 38 -19.22 -2.46 19.84
N LYS A 39 -18.88 -1.65 18.82
CA LYS A 39 -19.28 -1.86 17.41
C LYS A 39 -18.21 -2.57 16.58
N GLN A 40 -17.18 -3.13 17.22
CA GLN A 40 -16.07 -3.82 16.56
C GLN A 40 -15.28 -2.94 15.56
N HIS A 41 -15.26 -1.64 15.78
CA HIS A 41 -14.38 -0.76 15.03
C HIS A 41 -12.93 -1.02 15.43
N SER A 42 -12.00 -0.83 14.53
CA SER A 42 -10.58 -0.95 14.82
C SER A 42 -9.89 0.40 14.79
N ILE A 43 -8.89 0.56 15.64
CA ILE A 43 -7.93 1.67 15.56
C ILE A 43 -6.53 1.10 15.42
N SER A 44 -5.71 1.73 14.59
CA SER A 44 -4.34 1.29 14.36
C SER A 44 -3.37 2.46 14.32
N PHE A 45 -2.13 2.17 14.70
CA PHE A 45 -1.00 3.10 14.64
C PHE A 45 0.18 2.38 14.01
N GLY A 46 0.93 3.09 13.20
CA GLY A 46 2.11 2.54 12.55
C GLY A 46 3.24 3.55 12.47
N ALA A 47 4.46 3.04 12.48
CA ALA A 47 5.67 3.79 12.17
C ALA A 47 6.57 2.92 11.29
N PHE A 48 7.24 3.53 10.32
CA PHE A 48 8.11 2.79 9.42
C PHE A 48 9.27 3.64 8.90
N MET A 49 10.32 2.95 8.55
CA MET A 49 11.42 3.46 7.75
C MET A 49 11.64 2.49 6.61
N SER A 50 11.83 2.98 5.40
CA SER A 50 12.14 2.17 4.24
C SER A 50 13.14 2.86 3.33
N GLU A 51 13.98 2.07 2.71
CA GLU A 51 14.94 2.46 1.69
C GLU A 51 14.66 1.63 0.44
N ILE A 52 14.52 2.31 -0.68
CA ILE A 52 14.40 1.70 -2.00
C ILE A 52 15.62 2.13 -2.79
N THR A 53 16.39 1.17 -3.29
CA THR A 53 17.52 1.42 -4.17
C THR A 53 17.23 0.73 -5.50
N ASP A 54 17.11 1.52 -6.56
CA ASP A 54 17.07 0.98 -7.92
C ASP A 54 18.45 1.12 -8.52
N ASP A 55 19.18 0.01 -8.56
CA ASP A 55 20.56 -0.06 -9.02
C ASP A 55 20.61 -0.75 -10.39
N ASP A 56 19.85 -0.21 -11.34
CA ASP A 56 19.87 -0.75 -12.70
C ASP A 56 21.25 -0.47 -13.34
N VAL A 57 21.83 -1.49 -13.96
CA VAL A 57 23.19 -1.54 -14.54
C VAL A 57 23.44 -0.44 -15.59
N MET A 58 22.43 0.33 -15.95
CA MET A 58 22.46 1.37 -16.97
C MET A 58 22.47 2.82 -16.45
N LYS A 59 23.17 3.15 -15.40
CA LYS A 59 23.44 4.55 -14.96
C LYS A 59 22.24 5.35 -14.42
N ASP A 60 21.04 4.83 -14.36
CA ASP A 60 19.84 5.54 -13.94
C ASP A 60 19.41 5.13 -12.53
N SER A 61 20.34 5.10 -11.59
CA SER A 61 20.11 4.73 -10.19
C SER A 61 19.40 5.83 -9.42
N TYR A 62 18.46 5.45 -8.57
CA TYR A 62 17.89 6.34 -7.56
C TYR A 62 17.76 5.61 -6.21
N GLU A 63 17.81 6.40 -5.16
CA GLU A 63 17.60 5.95 -3.78
C GLU A 63 16.47 6.79 -3.15
N ILE A 64 15.53 6.14 -2.52
CA ILE A 64 14.43 6.81 -1.81
C ILE A 64 14.38 6.30 -0.38
N ASN A 65 14.68 7.20 0.55
CA ASN A 65 14.56 6.98 1.98
C ASN A 65 13.24 7.57 2.47
N THR A 66 12.36 6.72 3.00
CA THR A 66 11.06 7.15 3.52
C THR A 66 10.95 6.84 5.00
N THR A 67 10.62 7.85 5.79
CA THR A 67 10.25 7.68 7.21
C THR A 67 8.84 8.18 7.40
N GLY A 68 7.99 7.40 8.05
CA GLY A 68 6.59 7.76 8.19
C GLY A 68 5.90 7.20 9.41
N VAL A 69 4.78 7.85 9.74
CA VAL A 69 3.85 7.42 10.79
C VAL A 69 2.43 7.43 10.23
N ASN A 70 1.59 6.58 10.74
CA ASN A 70 0.20 6.55 10.32
C ASN A 70 -0.76 6.22 11.46
N ILE A 71 -2.00 6.67 11.29
CA ILE A 71 -3.14 6.30 12.11
C ILE A 71 -4.23 5.76 11.19
N GLY A 72 -4.89 4.67 11.59
CA GLY A 72 -5.96 4.07 10.83
C GLY A 72 -7.20 3.84 11.69
N TYR A 73 -8.36 3.87 11.04
CA TYR A 73 -9.64 3.57 11.62
C TYR A 73 -10.44 2.64 10.70
N GLY A 74 -10.93 1.53 11.24
CA GLY A 74 -11.65 0.51 10.50
C GLY A 74 -13.06 0.32 11.01
N ILE A 75 -14.01 0.19 10.08
CA ILE A 75 -15.43 0.00 10.33
C ILE A 75 -15.89 -1.27 9.61
N PRO A 76 -16.37 -2.30 10.33
CA PRO A 76 -17.07 -3.40 9.70
C PRO A 76 -18.46 -2.91 9.23
N LEU A 77 -18.78 -3.13 7.95
CA LEU A 77 -20.10 -2.85 7.40
C LEU A 77 -21.01 -4.07 7.51
N THR A 78 -20.43 -5.24 7.26
CA THR A 78 -21.05 -6.55 7.41
C THR A 78 -19.99 -7.54 7.93
N GLU A 79 -20.35 -8.80 8.12
CA GLU A 79 -19.43 -9.87 8.50
C GLU A 79 -18.28 -10.02 7.47
N ASP A 80 -18.59 -9.84 6.18
CA ASP A 80 -17.69 -10.04 5.06
C ASP A 80 -17.09 -8.74 4.51
N THR A 81 -17.55 -7.57 4.96
CA THR A 81 -17.22 -6.28 4.36
C THR A 81 -16.69 -5.29 5.38
N ARG A 82 -15.56 -4.65 5.06
CA ARG A 82 -14.92 -3.66 5.93
C ARG A 82 -14.43 -2.45 5.14
N ILE A 83 -14.57 -1.26 5.74
CA ILE A 83 -13.92 -0.03 5.30
C ILE A 83 -12.81 0.30 6.31
N ASN A 84 -11.62 0.65 5.78
CA ASN A 84 -10.53 1.18 6.60
C ASN A 84 -10.06 2.49 5.98
N THR A 85 -9.92 3.51 6.82
CA THR A 85 -9.34 4.80 6.45
C THR A 85 -8.05 5.01 7.22
N ARG A 86 -6.99 5.44 6.53
CA ARG A 86 -5.67 5.68 7.11
C ARG A 86 -5.18 7.06 6.71
N LEU A 87 -4.73 7.81 7.68
CA LEU A 87 -3.96 9.03 7.47
C LEU A 87 -2.49 8.71 7.75
N GLU A 88 -1.63 9.04 6.80
CA GLU A 88 -0.20 8.81 6.86
C GLU A 88 0.54 10.12 6.62
N TYR A 89 1.53 10.40 7.45
CA TYR A 89 2.52 11.43 7.21
C TYR A 89 3.86 10.74 6.97
N SER A 90 4.53 11.10 5.89
CA SER A 90 5.85 10.59 5.57
C SER A 90 6.77 11.66 5.01
N LYS A 91 8.05 11.50 5.28
CA LYS A 91 9.13 12.28 4.73
C LYS A 91 9.92 11.42 3.78
N ASN A 92 10.09 11.89 2.54
CA ASN A 92 10.80 11.21 1.49
C ASN A 92 12.09 11.98 1.16
N GLU A 93 13.24 11.34 1.31
CA GLU A 93 14.52 11.84 0.82
C GLU A 93 14.86 11.11 -0.46
N ILE A 94 15.04 11.87 -1.55
CA ILE A 94 15.29 11.32 -2.88
C ILE A 94 16.71 11.69 -3.28
N LYS A 95 17.52 10.68 -3.64
CA LYS A 95 18.84 10.83 -4.23
C LYS A 95 18.81 10.20 -5.62
N CYS A 96 19.21 10.95 -6.63
CA CYS A 96 19.25 10.49 -8.01
C CYS A 96 20.66 10.47 -8.54
N GLY A 97 20.97 9.46 -9.35
CA GLY A 97 22.21 9.40 -10.13
C GLY A 97 22.26 10.48 -11.20
N THR A 98 23.44 10.77 -11.70
CA THR A 98 23.69 11.89 -12.63
C THR A 98 22.95 11.76 -13.96
N SER A 99 22.72 10.53 -14.45
CA SER A 99 22.00 10.31 -15.72
C SER A 99 20.49 10.42 -15.55
N PHE A 100 19.95 9.96 -14.43
CA PHE A 100 18.51 10.07 -14.11
C PHE A 100 18.08 11.54 -13.96
N ALA A 101 18.95 12.37 -13.40
CA ALA A 101 18.71 13.82 -13.22
C ALA A 101 18.70 14.62 -14.53
N THR A 102 19.05 14.04 -15.68
CA THR A 102 19.05 14.72 -16.99
C THR A 102 17.72 14.64 -17.73
N LEU A 103 16.80 13.77 -17.33
CA LEU A 103 15.44 13.73 -17.89
C LEU A 103 14.65 14.92 -17.33
N ASP A 104 14.15 15.79 -18.20
CA ASP A 104 13.49 17.06 -17.82
C ASP A 104 12.40 16.91 -16.75
N TYR A 105 11.71 15.79 -16.76
CA TYR A 105 10.63 15.50 -15.85
C TYR A 105 11.15 15.04 -14.47
N GLU A 106 12.12 14.14 -14.45
CA GLU A 106 12.72 13.57 -13.25
C GLU A 106 13.66 14.57 -12.57
N SER A 107 14.33 15.44 -13.33
CA SER A 107 15.21 16.47 -12.80
C SER A 107 14.54 17.38 -11.77
N THR A 108 13.28 17.73 -12.01
CA THR A 108 12.49 18.56 -11.09
C THR A 108 12.17 17.83 -9.78
N GLN A 109 11.98 16.52 -9.82
CA GLN A 109 11.70 15.71 -8.63
C GLN A 109 12.98 15.35 -7.87
N CYS A 110 14.08 15.14 -8.58
CA CYS A 110 15.41 14.92 -8.01
C CYS A 110 16.03 16.17 -7.40
N ALA A 111 15.62 17.36 -7.85
CA ALA A 111 16.11 18.63 -7.28
C ALA A 111 15.61 18.88 -5.86
N SER A 112 14.46 18.32 -5.49
CA SER A 112 13.85 18.45 -4.16
C SER A 112 14.28 17.29 -3.28
N LYS A 113 15.36 17.47 -2.50
CA LYS A 113 15.97 16.42 -1.68
C LYS A 113 15.06 15.87 -0.57
N ASN A 114 14.17 16.70 -0.02
CA ASN A 114 13.27 16.34 1.06
C ASN A 114 11.86 16.75 0.67
N ASN A 115 10.95 15.80 0.68
CA ASN A 115 9.55 16.05 0.34
C ASN A 115 8.65 15.45 1.41
N ASP A 116 7.74 16.24 1.90
CA ASP A 116 6.72 15.82 2.86
C ASP A 116 5.47 15.33 2.13
N GLU A 117 4.91 14.23 2.59
CA GLU A 117 3.66 13.67 2.08
C GLU A 117 2.68 13.47 3.24
N MET A 118 1.48 14.03 3.10
CA MET A 118 0.35 13.66 3.93
C MET A 118 -0.69 12.98 3.05
N LYS A 119 -0.91 11.69 3.27
CA LYS A 119 -1.76 10.85 2.44
C LYS A 119 -2.95 10.30 3.21
N LEU A 120 -4.14 10.51 2.67
CA LEU A 120 -5.35 9.83 3.13
C LEU A 120 -5.64 8.65 2.21
N THR A 121 -5.81 7.47 2.79
CA THR A 121 -6.14 6.26 2.05
C THR A 121 -7.39 5.63 2.64
N THR A 122 -8.40 5.40 1.81
CA THR A 122 -9.60 4.65 2.18
C THR A 122 -9.65 3.37 1.37
N SER A 123 -9.84 2.25 2.03
CA SER A 123 -9.98 0.94 1.43
C SER A 123 -11.31 0.30 1.81
N TRP A 124 -12.02 -0.20 0.81
CA TRP A 124 -13.16 -1.08 0.95
C TRP A 124 -12.72 -2.49 0.57
N LYS A 125 -13.09 -3.48 1.39
CA LYS A 125 -12.80 -4.90 1.16
C LYS A 125 -14.01 -5.73 1.46
N GLU A 126 -14.33 -6.66 0.57
CA GLU A 126 -15.33 -7.70 0.72
C GLU A 126 -14.66 -9.05 0.51
N ASN A 127 -14.97 -10.03 1.36
CA ASN A 127 -14.43 -11.37 1.23
C ASN A 127 -15.47 -12.42 1.64
N THR A 128 -16.06 -13.08 0.66
CA THR A 128 -17.07 -14.14 0.83
C THR A 128 -16.53 -15.51 0.41
N LEU A 129 -15.21 -15.67 0.35
CA LEU A 129 -14.60 -16.95 -0.02
C LEU A 129 -14.91 -18.03 1.02
N ASN A 130 -15.36 -19.18 0.55
CA ASN A 130 -15.70 -20.33 1.38
C ASN A 130 -14.51 -20.97 2.11
N ASN A 131 -13.28 -20.78 1.59
CA ASN A 131 -12.05 -21.25 2.20
C ASN A 131 -10.91 -20.30 1.90
N TYR A 132 -10.07 -20.01 2.90
CA TYR A 132 -8.95 -19.09 2.75
C TYR A 132 -7.75 -19.69 1.98
N LEU A 133 -7.46 -20.98 2.20
CA LEU A 133 -6.28 -21.63 1.61
C LEU A 133 -6.57 -22.24 0.24
N ASN A 134 -7.76 -22.80 0.06
CA ASN A 134 -8.16 -23.45 -1.19
C ASN A 134 -9.62 -23.10 -1.51
N PRO A 135 -9.90 -21.87 -1.96
CA PRO A 135 -11.24 -21.44 -2.26
C PRO A 135 -11.79 -22.14 -3.52
N THR A 136 -13.01 -22.61 -3.42
CA THR A 136 -13.75 -23.24 -4.53
C THR A 136 -15.03 -22.47 -4.88
N ASP A 137 -15.46 -21.54 -4.00
CA ASP A 137 -16.65 -20.72 -4.19
C ASP A 137 -16.50 -19.36 -3.49
N GLY A 138 -17.22 -18.36 -3.98
CA GLY A 138 -17.25 -17.01 -3.43
C GLY A 138 -16.34 -16.03 -4.16
N ARG A 139 -16.17 -14.86 -3.56
CA ARG A 139 -15.41 -13.77 -4.18
C ARG A 139 -14.63 -12.95 -3.14
N SER A 140 -13.57 -12.32 -3.60
CA SER A 140 -12.83 -11.30 -2.86
C SER A 140 -12.68 -10.05 -3.71
N ASN A 141 -13.18 -8.94 -3.22
CA ASN A 141 -13.13 -7.63 -3.86
C ASN A 141 -12.36 -6.65 -2.98
N ALA A 142 -11.56 -5.80 -3.61
CA ALA A 142 -10.99 -4.66 -2.92
C ALA A 142 -11.02 -3.42 -3.81
N ALA A 143 -11.30 -2.27 -3.21
CA ALA A 143 -11.14 -0.97 -3.83
C ALA A 143 -10.41 -0.05 -2.85
N ILE A 144 -9.34 0.59 -3.32
CA ILE A 144 -8.49 1.48 -2.54
C ILE A 144 -8.44 2.82 -3.24
N PHE A 145 -8.78 3.87 -2.54
CA PHE A 145 -8.61 5.25 -2.96
C PHE A 145 -7.59 5.93 -2.07
N GLY A 146 -6.55 6.49 -2.66
CA GLY A 146 -5.54 7.27 -1.96
C GLY A 146 -5.43 8.68 -2.54
N ILE A 147 -5.25 9.67 -1.69
CA ILE A 147 -5.01 11.04 -2.10
C ILE A 147 -3.91 11.67 -1.23
N ALA A 148 -2.90 12.23 -1.87
CA ALA A 148 -1.91 13.08 -1.22
C ALA A 148 -2.54 14.45 -0.97
N LEU A 149 -2.73 14.80 0.31
CA LEU A 149 -3.40 16.04 0.72
C LEU A 149 -2.54 17.27 0.46
N PRO A 150 -3.14 18.45 0.29
CA PRO A 150 -2.43 19.70 0.05
C PRO A 150 -1.69 20.27 1.28
N LEU A 151 -1.30 19.41 2.21
CA LEU A 151 -0.51 19.70 3.40
C LEU A 151 0.96 19.26 3.28
N GLY A 152 1.31 18.57 2.18
CA GLY A 152 2.67 18.15 1.84
C GLY A 152 3.09 18.72 0.47
N ASP A 153 4.15 18.18 -0.11
CA ASP A 153 4.72 18.64 -1.40
C ASP A 153 4.06 17.97 -2.60
N TYR A 154 3.53 16.76 -2.41
CA TYR A 154 2.92 15.96 -3.47
C TYR A 154 1.44 16.27 -3.63
N ARG A 155 0.96 16.16 -4.86
CA ARG A 155 -0.43 16.35 -5.28
C ARG A 155 -0.80 15.27 -6.29
N TYR A 156 -1.27 14.15 -5.79
CA TYR A 156 -1.74 13.06 -6.64
C TYR A 156 -2.84 12.26 -5.94
N PHE A 157 -3.58 11.51 -6.72
CA PHE A 157 -4.48 10.49 -6.22
C PHE A 157 -4.20 9.17 -6.92
N ASN A 158 -4.57 8.07 -6.28
CA ASN A 158 -4.53 6.74 -6.85
C ASN A 158 -5.81 5.96 -6.55
N ILE A 159 -6.19 5.11 -7.48
CA ILE A 159 -7.29 4.16 -7.37
C ILE A 159 -6.73 2.79 -7.72
N ASN A 160 -6.94 1.83 -6.84
CA ASN A 160 -6.54 0.45 -7.04
C ASN A 160 -7.77 -0.42 -6.81
N THR A 161 -8.11 -1.29 -7.76
CA THR A 161 -9.21 -2.23 -7.60
C THR A 161 -8.73 -3.63 -7.92
N SER A 162 -9.25 -4.61 -7.20
CA SER A 162 -9.01 -6.01 -7.47
C SER A 162 -10.26 -6.83 -7.27
N HIS A 163 -10.44 -7.81 -8.14
CA HIS A 163 -11.54 -8.77 -8.10
C HIS A 163 -10.98 -10.18 -8.29
N VAL A 164 -11.38 -11.08 -7.41
CA VAL A 164 -11.14 -12.52 -7.56
C VAL A 164 -12.45 -13.22 -7.27
N SER A 165 -12.88 -14.12 -8.15
CA SER A 165 -14.04 -14.97 -7.92
C SER A 165 -13.75 -16.42 -8.26
N TYR A 166 -14.39 -17.29 -7.52
CA TYR A 166 -14.35 -18.75 -7.70
C TYR A 166 -15.77 -19.25 -7.90
N THR A 167 -15.98 -20.05 -8.92
CA THR A 167 -17.28 -20.64 -9.24
C THR A 167 -17.10 -22.12 -9.48
N PRO A 168 -17.70 -23.02 -8.68
CA PRO A 168 -17.61 -24.44 -8.91
C PRO A 168 -18.42 -24.80 -10.19
N ILE A 169 -17.75 -25.43 -11.15
CA ILE A 169 -18.40 -25.96 -12.36
C ILE A 169 -18.93 -27.37 -12.09
N ASN A 170 -18.15 -28.15 -11.36
CA ASN A 170 -18.54 -29.48 -10.86
C ASN A 170 -17.69 -29.83 -9.63
N SER A 171 -17.83 -31.03 -9.09
CA SER A 171 -17.13 -31.48 -7.89
C SER A 171 -15.59 -31.44 -7.99
N ASN A 172 -15.03 -31.45 -9.20
CA ASN A 172 -13.58 -31.54 -9.45
C ASN A 172 -13.01 -30.33 -10.18
N LEU A 173 -13.87 -29.39 -10.63
CA LEU A 173 -13.46 -28.25 -11.46
C LEU A 173 -14.04 -26.96 -10.91
N THR A 174 -13.17 -26.02 -10.62
CA THR A 174 -13.51 -24.65 -10.18
C THR A 174 -12.94 -23.65 -11.19
N LEU A 175 -13.77 -22.74 -11.66
CA LEU A 175 -13.36 -21.60 -12.47
C LEU A 175 -12.89 -20.48 -11.53
N LYS A 176 -11.68 -19.98 -11.75
CA LYS A 176 -11.16 -18.78 -11.12
C LYS A 176 -11.09 -17.63 -12.14
N LEU A 177 -11.71 -16.52 -11.81
CA LEU A 177 -11.55 -15.26 -12.55
C LEU A 177 -10.87 -14.24 -11.64
N ASN A 178 -9.89 -13.53 -12.18
CA ASN A 178 -9.23 -12.43 -11.48
C ASN A 178 -8.98 -11.26 -12.42
N GLY A 179 -9.02 -10.05 -11.87
CA GLY A 179 -8.71 -8.82 -12.58
C GLY A 179 -8.33 -7.72 -11.62
N SER A 180 -7.50 -6.79 -12.07
CA SER A 180 -7.14 -5.59 -11.34
C SER A 180 -7.09 -4.38 -12.25
N LEU A 181 -7.36 -3.21 -11.69
CA LEU A 181 -7.19 -1.93 -12.37
C LEU A 181 -6.53 -0.95 -11.39
N ASP A 182 -5.42 -0.37 -11.83
CA ASP A 182 -4.64 0.59 -11.09
C ASP A 182 -4.54 1.89 -11.89
N LEU A 183 -4.94 3.00 -11.27
CA LEU A 183 -4.87 4.33 -11.84
C LEU A 183 -4.19 5.28 -10.87
N ALA A 184 -3.33 6.16 -11.38
CA ALA A 184 -2.78 7.26 -10.59
C ALA A 184 -2.59 8.49 -11.46
N LYS A 185 -2.82 9.68 -10.88
CA LYS A 185 -2.67 10.95 -11.59
C LYS A 185 -2.34 12.07 -10.62
N GLY A 186 -1.46 12.97 -11.05
CA GLY A 186 -1.23 14.24 -10.36
C GLY A 186 -2.42 15.19 -10.52
N TYR A 187 -2.59 16.12 -9.57
CA TYR A 187 -3.62 17.16 -9.63
C TYR A 187 -3.04 18.54 -9.23
N SER A 188 -3.81 19.62 -9.43
CA SER A 188 -3.39 21.00 -9.17
C SER A 188 -2.07 21.40 -9.85
N GLY A 189 -1.87 20.96 -11.11
CA GLY A 189 -0.69 21.30 -11.89
C GLY A 189 0.58 20.54 -11.50
N LYS A 190 0.51 19.61 -10.54
CA LYS A 190 1.63 18.72 -10.19
C LYS A 190 1.55 17.43 -10.96
N THR A 191 2.70 16.91 -11.34
CA THR A 191 2.82 15.60 -11.99
C THR A 191 2.85 14.48 -10.94
N LEU A 192 2.48 13.26 -11.35
CA LEU A 192 2.61 12.09 -10.51
C LEU A 192 4.10 11.83 -10.23
N PRO A 193 4.55 11.65 -8.97
CA PRO A 193 5.90 11.25 -8.67
C PRO A 193 6.30 9.97 -9.42
N PHE A 194 7.54 9.93 -9.96
CA PHE A 194 7.98 8.80 -10.79
C PHE A 194 7.89 7.46 -10.04
N PHE A 195 8.24 7.44 -8.77
CA PHE A 195 8.20 6.27 -7.91
C PHE A 195 6.77 5.86 -7.43
N LYS A 196 5.76 6.63 -7.80
CA LYS A 196 4.34 6.30 -7.56
C LYS A 196 3.63 5.85 -8.84
N ARG A 197 4.34 5.72 -9.96
CA ARG A 197 3.81 5.20 -11.22
C ARG A 197 3.61 3.68 -11.14
N TYR A 198 2.67 3.20 -11.90
CA TYR A 198 2.48 1.76 -12.11
C TYR A 198 3.25 1.33 -13.35
N PHE A 199 3.98 0.24 -13.21
CA PHE A 199 4.70 -0.38 -14.32
C PHE A 199 4.01 -1.69 -14.67
N GLY A 200 3.68 -1.87 -15.96
CA GLY A 200 3.15 -3.12 -16.49
C GLY A 200 4.27 -3.89 -17.19
N GLY A 201 4.27 -5.22 -17.06
CA GLY A 201 5.25 -6.12 -17.65
C GLY A 201 5.96 -7.01 -16.62
N GLY A 202 6.63 -8.05 -17.10
CA GLY A 202 7.27 -9.05 -16.27
C GLY A 202 6.40 -10.29 -15.99
N SER A 203 7.01 -11.32 -15.41
CA SER A 203 6.44 -12.67 -15.29
C SER A 203 5.19 -12.81 -14.39
N GLY A 204 4.73 -11.74 -13.78
CA GLY A 204 3.57 -11.74 -12.88
C GLY A 204 2.51 -10.69 -13.17
N SER A 205 2.62 -9.93 -14.26
CA SER A 205 1.77 -8.75 -14.50
C SER A 205 0.77 -8.89 -15.65
N VAL A 206 0.66 -10.04 -16.28
CA VAL A 206 -0.38 -10.39 -17.29
C VAL A 206 -0.82 -11.81 -17.10
#